data_2acf9826e6038dddf8a56c933627d93e
#
_entry.id   2acf9826e6038dddf8a56c933627d93e
#
_cell.length_a   1.000
_cell.length_b   1.000
_cell.length_c   1.000
_cell.angle_alpha   90.00
_cell.angle_beta   90.00
_cell.angle_gamma   90.00
#
_symmetry.space_group_name_H-M   'P 1'
#
loop_
_entity.id
_entity.type
_entity.pdbx_description
1 polymer ?
#
loop_
_entity_poly.entity_id
_entity_poly.type
_entity_poly.pdbx_seq_one_letter_code
_entity_poly.pdbx_strand_id
1 'polypeptide(L)'
;MKEATSLLMSLMLVAGLSGNAMAAPATPAGQAVNSAATQPATADAPATGDATPAPVMQPAPAEAAPVIPTDLSVMGMYHHADVVVKTVMIGLLLASVVTWALLFSKGAEVFTGKRRMRREFDALSSVRTLDEAAEQAESFAASSISAQMIRDAQNELELSAGSTDNNGIKERTGFRLERRVSAAGRYMGRGNGILATIGAISPFVGLFGTVWGIMNSFIGIAQTQTTNLAVVAPGIAEALLATAVGLVAAIPAVVIYNIFARTITSYRHQVGDVAAQIILLQGRDLDLAASEGNAPRGQTGQLRVG
;
A
#
# COMPACT_ATOMS: atom_id res chain seq x y z
N MET A 1 -7.34 -23.76 -6.04
CA MET A 1 -7.19 -22.34 -5.69
C MET A 1 -7.29 -22.05 -4.19
N LYS A 2 -8.05 -22.82 -3.39
CA LYS A 2 -8.16 -22.63 -1.92
C LYS A 2 -6.91 -23.07 -1.14
N GLU A 3 -6.19 -24.05 -1.63
CA GLU A 3 -4.96 -24.57 -0.98
C GLU A 3 -3.76 -23.63 -1.12
N ALA A 4 -3.61 -22.97 -2.26
CA ALA A 4 -2.53 -22.00 -2.49
C ALA A 4 -2.69 -20.72 -1.68
N THR A 5 -3.92 -20.27 -1.44
CA THR A 5 -4.21 -19.12 -0.58
C THR A 5 -3.99 -19.43 0.90
N SER A 6 -4.21 -20.68 1.33
CA SER A 6 -3.97 -21.14 2.69
C SER A 6 -2.47 -21.18 3.02
N LEU A 7 -1.63 -21.66 2.09
CA LEU A 7 -0.17 -21.70 2.24
C LEU A 7 0.46 -20.30 2.28
N LEU A 8 -0.02 -19.38 1.43
CA LEU A 8 0.39 -17.97 1.45
C LEU A 8 -0.04 -17.26 2.73
N MET A 9 -1.21 -17.57 3.25
CA MET A 9 -1.74 -17.01 4.49
C MET A 9 -0.98 -17.54 5.73
N SER A 10 -0.54 -18.82 5.71
CA SER A 10 0.30 -19.39 6.78
C SER A 10 1.71 -18.80 6.80
N LEU A 11 2.30 -18.52 5.64
CA LEU A 11 3.62 -17.88 5.56
C LEU A 11 3.58 -16.42 6.03
N MET A 12 2.46 -15.72 5.82
CA MET A 12 2.26 -14.34 6.31
C MET A 12 1.90 -14.28 7.80
N LEU A 13 1.28 -15.31 8.36
CA LEU A 13 0.90 -15.33 9.78
C LEU A 13 2.12 -15.42 10.71
N VAL A 14 3.22 -16.01 10.26
CA VAL A 14 4.48 -16.10 11.03
C VAL A 14 5.24 -14.77 11.06
N ALA A 15 5.03 -13.89 10.07
CA ALA A 15 5.66 -12.55 10.01
C ALA A 15 4.86 -11.45 10.74
N GLY A 16 3.62 -11.72 11.16
CA GLY A 16 2.69 -10.72 11.72
C GLY A 16 2.66 -10.57 13.24
N LEU A 17 3.47 -11.32 13.99
CA LEU A 17 3.45 -11.34 15.45
C LEU A 17 4.73 -10.73 16.06
N SER A 18 5.04 -9.49 15.74
CA SER A 18 6.02 -8.74 16.56
C SER A 18 5.91 -7.23 16.31
N GLY A 19 5.47 -6.50 17.31
CA GLY A 19 6.01 -5.19 17.56
C GLY A 19 5.14 -3.97 17.35
N ASN A 20 4.33 -3.69 18.34
CA ASN A 20 4.12 -2.30 18.74
C ASN A 20 5.44 -1.77 19.31
N ALA A 21 6.10 -0.86 18.63
CA ALA A 21 7.13 -0.02 19.21
C ALA A 21 6.98 1.41 18.68
N MET A 22 6.66 2.28 19.60
CA MET A 22 6.57 3.71 19.55
C MET A 22 7.91 4.31 19.09
N ALA A 23 7.94 5.10 18.03
CA ALA A 23 9.10 5.88 17.59
C ALA A 23 8.98 7.30 18.08
N ALA A 24 9.92 7.72 18.92
CA ALA A 24 10.20 9.12 19.24
C ALA A 24 11.16 9.72 18.20
N PRO A 25 11.09 11.05 17.93
CA PRO A 25 11.92 11.67 16.90
C PRO A 25 13.33 11.99 17.41
N ALA A 26 14.34 11.63 16.64
CA ALA A 26 15.73 12.03 16.88
C ALA A 26 16.12 13.20 15.98
N THR A 27 16.59 14.25 16.61
CA THR A 27 17.16 15.47 16.06
C THR A 27 18.56 15.20 15.46
N PRO A 28 18.98 15.87 14.38
CA PRO A 28 20.32 15.70 13.85
C PRO A 28 21.32 16.62 14.55
N ALA A 29 22.38 16.04 15.09
CA ALA A 29 23.56 16.79 15.49
C ALA A 29 24.66 16.59 14.45
N GLY A 30 25.03 17.67 13.77
CA GLY A 30 26.19 17.73 12.92
C GLY A 30 27.47 17.79 13.74
N GLN A 31 28.51 17.17 13.23
CA GLN A 31 29.88 17.59 13.49
C GLN A 31 30.78 17.28 12.31
N ALA A 32 31.36 18.35 11.79
CA ALA A 32 32.45 18.36 10.84
C ALA A 32 33.75 17.98 11.54
N VAL A 33 34.58 17.18 10.92
CA VAL A 33 36.03 17.10 11.21
C VAL A 33 36.79 16.90 9.90
N ASN A 34 37.27 17.93 9.42
CA ASN A 34 38.67 18.42 9.32
C ASN A 34 39.60 17.51 8.52
N SER A 35 39.94 18.07 7.34
CA SER A 35 41.09 17.76 6.52
C SER A 35 42.40 17.88 7.28
N ALA A 36 43.27 16.93 7.12
CA ALA A 36 44.70 17.14 7.28
C ALA A 36 45.44 16.58 6.05
N ALA A 37 45.77 17.47 5.18
CA ALA A 37 46.79 17.28 4.17
C ALA A 37 48.16 17.18 4.84
N THR A 38 48.98 16.24 4.40
CA THR A 38 50.44 16.29 4.65
C THR A 38 51.14 16.03 3.35
N GLN A 39 51.90 17.02 2.92
CA GLN A 39 52.75 17.13 1.75
C GLN A 39 54.00 16.26 1.85
N PRO A 40 54.67 16.02 0.71
CA PRO A 40 55.84 15.15 0.59
C PRO A 40 57.12 15.88 0.96
N ALA A 41 58.04 15.19 1.60
CA ALA A 41 59.39 15.64 1.80
C ALA A 41 60.30 15.10 0.69
N THR A 42 60.92 15.98 -0.04
CA THR A 42 62.05 15.82 -0.91
C THR A 42 63.34 15.80 -0.05
N ALA A 43 64.25 14.90 -0.37
CA ALA A 43 65.71 15.09 -0.28
C ALA A 43 66.42 13.83 -0.82
N ASP A 44 67.05 13.94 -1.87
CA ASP A 44 68.50 14.16 -2.15
C ASP A 44 69.26 12.85 -2.39
N ALA A 45 69.77 12.72 -3.61
CA ALA A 45 70.75 11.72 -4.03
C ALA A 45 72.18 12.12 -3.54
N PRO A 46 73.14 11.18 -3.46
CA PRO A 46 74.08 11.14 -4.52
C PRO A 46 74.54 9.71 -4.99
N ALA A 47 75.03 9.76 -6.17
CA ALA A 47 75.50 8.66 -7.03
C ALA A 47 76.76 7.92 -6.51
N THR A 48 76.89 6.78 -7.08
CA THR A 48 78.08 6.06 -7.65
C THR A 48 78.25 4.64 -7.12
N GLY A 49 78.32 3.69 -8.02
CA GLY A 49 78.74 2.35 -7.71
C GLY A 49 78.27 1.30 -8.72
N ASP A 50 79.05 1.16 -9.77
CA ASP A 50 79.35 -0.05 -10.53
C ASP A 50 78.30 -1.04 -10.95
N ALA A 51 78.09 -1.16 -12.23
CA ALA A 51 77.18 -2.05 -12.92
C ALA A 51 77.75 -3.45 -13.03
N THR A 52 77.10 -4.43 -12.44
CA THR A 52 77.15 -5.82 -12.86
C THR A 52 75.82 -6.18 -13.49
N PRO A 53 75.74 -6.66 -14.73
CA PRO A 53 74.43 -7.00 -15.32
C PRO A 53 73.93 -8.26 -14.68
N ALA A 54 72.78 -8.08 -13.95
CA ALA A 54 72.02 -9.20 -13.49
C ALA A 54 71.40 -9.98 -14.67
N PRO A 55 71.22 -11.28 -14.56
CA PRO A 55 70.62 -12.11 -15.59
C PRO A 55 69.20 -11.66 -15.84
N VAL A 56 68.89 -11.40 -17.13
CA VAL A 56 67.53 -11.13 -17.60
C VAL A 56 66.66 -12.35 -17.27
N MET A 57 65.95 -12.30 -16.21
CA MET A 57 64.84 -13.24 -15.96
C MET A 57 63.86 -13.03 -17.09
N GLN A 58 63.71 -13.96 -17.99
CA GLN A 58 62.61 -14.06 -18.91
C GLN A 58 61.33 -14.11 -18.10
N PRO A 59 60.32 -13.27 -18.40
CA PRO A 59 59.01 -13.42 -17.77
C PRO A 59 58.53 -14.83 -18.12
N ALA A 60 58.25 -15.62 -17.09
CA ALA A 60 57.54 -16.89 -17.25
C ALA A 60 56.28 -16.64 -18.07
N PRO A 61 55.92 -17.55 -19.01
CA PRO A 61 54.67 -17.43 -19.74
C PRO A 61 53.57 -17.21 -18.72
N ALA A 62 52.84 -16.10 -18.85
CA ALA A 62 51.66 -15.88 -18.05
C ALA A 62 50.73 -17.05 -18.32
N GLU A 63 50.66 -17.95 -17.36
CA GLU A 63 49.71 -19.03 -17.34
C GLU A 63 48.33 -18.36 -17.48
N ALA A 64 47.73 -18.55 -18.66
CA ALA A 64 46.42 -17.98 -18.95
C ALA A 64 45.47 -18.42 -17.83
N ALA A 65 45.10 -17.47 -16.98
CA ALA A 65 44.11 -17.72 -15.91
C ALA A 65 42.91 -18.40 -16.56
N PRO A 66 42.42 -19.50 -16.01
CA PRO A 66 41.28 -20.19 -16.58
C PRO A 66 40.14 -19.18 -16.71
N VAL A 67 39.75 -18.89 -17.93
CA VAL A 67 38.55 -18.09 -18.24
C VAL A 67 37.40 -18.98 -17.83
N ILE A 68 36.94 -18.80 -16.61
CA ILE A 68 35.72 -19.43 -16.14
C ILE A 68 34.60 -18.72 -16.91
N PRO A 69 33.86 -19.39 -17.78
CA PRO A 69 32.71 -18.78 -18.46
C PRO A 69 31.59 -18.69 -17.44
N THR A 70 31.63 -17.70 -16.59
CA THR A 70 30.53 -17.34 -15.71
C THR A 70 29.52 -16.58 -16.56
N ASP A 71 28.42 -17.23 -16.86
CA ASP A 71 27.31 -16.61 -17.52
C ASP A 71 26.66 -15.61 -16.52
N LEU A 72 27.13 -14.35 -16.60
CA LEU A 72 26.64 -13.24 -15.76
C LEU A 72 25.26 -12.70 -16.21
N SER A 73 24.54 -13.46 -17.04
CA SER A 73 23.14 -13.15 -17.33
C SER A 73 22.29 -13.30 -16.06
N VAL A 74 21.17 -12.56 -15.99
CA VAL A 74 20.24 -12.65 -14.86
C VAL A 74 19.81 -14.11 -14.60
N MET A 75 19.62 -14.89 -15.66
CA MET A 75 19.25 -16.30 -15.55
C MET A 75 20.42 -17.16 -15.07
N GLY A 76 21.62 -16.90 -15.55
CA GLY A 76 22.85 -17.57 -15.07
C GLY A 76 23.08 -17.32 -13.59
N MET A 77 22.97 -16.05 -13.13
CA MET A 77 23.07 -15.69 -11.72
C MET A 77 22.00 -16.40 -10.87
N TYR A 78 20.77 -16.47 -11.35
CA TYR A 78 19.71 -17.21 -10.64
C TYR A 78 20.04 -18.71 -10.53
N HIS A 79 20.56 -19.35 -11.57
CA HIS A 79 20.87 -20.79 -11.55
C HIS A 79 22.02 -21.15 -10.61
N HIS A 80 23.00 -20.27 -10.44
CA HIS A 80 24.15 -20.51 -9.57
C HIS A 80 23.92 -20.06 -8.12
N ALA A 81 22.92 -19.20 -7.87
CA ALA A 81 22.63 -18.67 -6.54
C ALA A 81 22.39 -19.77 -5.49
N ASP A 82 22.79 -19.49 -4.27
CA ASP A 82 22.52 -20.36 -3.11
C ASP A 82 21.02 -20.57 -2.89
N VAL A 83 20.64 -21.69 -2.27
CA VAL A 83 19.25 -22.06 -2.03
C VAL A 83 18.49 -20.97 -1.26
N VAL A 84 19.15 -20.31 -0.28
CA VAL A 84 18.53 -19.22 0.50
C VAL A 84 18.25 -18.02 -0.39
N VAL A 85 19.23 -17.59 -1.21
CA VAL A 85 19.07 -16.45 -2.13
C VAL A 85 18.01 -16.76 -3.19
N LYS A 86 17.95 -17.99 -3.73
CA LYS A 86 16.87 -18.44 -4.63
C LYS A 86 15.50 -18.32 -3.98
N THR A 87 15.37 -18.81 -2.75
CA THR A 87 14.10 -18.76 -2.01
C THR A 87 13.65 -17.31 -1.81
N VAL A 88 14.55 -16.42 -1.44
CA VAL A 88 14.31 -14.98 -1.33
C VAL A 88 13.83 -14.40 -2.66
N MET A 89 14.52 -14.66 -3.76
CA MET A 89 14.15 -14.15 -5.08
C MET A 89 12.78 -14.65 -5.54
N ILE A 90 12.48 -15.95 -5.35
CA ILE A 90 11.16 -16.53 -5.68
C ILE A 90 10.07 -15.88 -4.82
N GLY A 91 10.29 -15.71 -3.52
CA GLY A 91 9.34 -15.05 -2.62
C GLY A 91 9.03 -13.61 -3.05
N LEU A 92 10.05 -12.85 -3.45
CA LEU A 92 9.90 -11.48 -3.95
C LEU A 92 9.19 -11.42 -5.31
N LEU A 93 9.46 -12.37 -6.21
CA LEU A 93 8.74 -12.53 -7.48
C LEU A 93 7.24 -12.80 -7.25
N LEU A 94 6.92 -13.72 -6.33
CA LEU A 94 5.53 -14.02 -5.95
C LEU A 94 4.85 -12.77 -5.35
N ALA A 95 5.55 -12.03 -4.49
CA ALA A 95 5.05 -10.77 -3.94
C ALA A 95 4.76 -9.73 -5.05
N SER A 96 5.63 -9.65 -6.06
CA SER A 96 5.39 -8.81 -7.24
C SER A 96 4.15 -9.23 -8.02
N VAL A 97 3.97 -10.53 -8.27
CA VAL A 97 2.75 -11.06 -8.95
C VAL A 97 1.49 -10.72 -8.15
N VAL A 98 1.52 -10.89 -6.82
CA VAL A 98 0.40 -10.50 -5.94
C VAL A 98 0.10 -9.02 -6.03
N THR A 99 1.12 -8.17 -6.09
CA THR A 99 0.98 -6.71 -6.25
C THR A 99 0.20 -6.37 -7.53
N TRP A 100 0.58 -6.96 -8.67
CA TRP A 100 -0.10 -6.74 -9.94
C TRP A 100 -1.51 -7.32 -9.95
N ALA A 101 -1.72 -8.51 -9.38
CA ALA A 101 -3.04 -9.11 -9.26
C ALA A 101 -3.99 -8.23 -8.43
N LEU A 102 -3.52 -7.65 -7.33
CA LEU A 102 -4.28 -6.71 -6.53
C LEU A 102 -4.56 -5.39 -7.27
N LEU A 103 -3.59 -4.88 -8.05
CA LEU A 103 -3.81 -3.69 -8.86
C LEU A 103 -4.99 -3.88 -9.82
N PHE A 104 -5.01 -4.96 -10.59
CA PHE A 104 -6.07 -5.20 -11.57
C PHE A 104 -7.40 -5.52 -10.91
N SER A 105 -7.43 -6.40 -9.91
CA SER A 105 -8.65 -6.82 -9.23
C SER A 105 -9.28 -5.66 -8.45
N LYS A 106 -8.51 -5.02 -7.56
CA LYS A 106 -9.00 -3.91 -6.72
C LYS A 106 -9.12 -2.60 -7.48
N GLY A 107 -8.27 -2.36 -8.46
CA GLY A 107 -8.36 -1.16 -9.30
C GLY A 107 -9.70 -1.06 -10.00
N ALA A 108 -10.17 -2.15 -10.62
CA ALA A 108 -11.47 -2.21 -11.26
C ALA A 108 -12.62 -1.98 -10.26
N GLU A 109 -12.56 -2.64 -9.08
CA GLU A 109 -13.58 -2.50 -8.03
C GLU A 109 -13.68 -1.06 -7.53
N VAL A 110 -12.56 -0.45 -7.15
CA VAL A 110 -12.49 0.91 -6.58
C VAL A 110 -12.93 1.95 -7.61
N PHE A 111 -12.47 1.83 -8.85
CA PHE A 111 -12.81 2.78 -9.91
C PHE A 111 -14.29 2.71 -10.29
N THR A 112 -14.83 1.50 -10.42
CA THR A 112 -16.25 1.28 -10.73
C THR A 112 -17.13 1.75 -9.58
N GLY A 113 -16.77 1.41 -8.33
CA GLY A 113 -17.48 1.84 -7.13
C GLY A 113 -17.55 3.35 -6.99
N LYS A 114 -16.42 4.06 -7.22
CA LYS A 114 -16.37 5.52 -7.17
C LYS A 114 -17.22 6.17 -8.27
N ARG A 115 -17.15 5.67 -9.51
CA ARG A 115 -17.98 6.19 -10.61
C ARG A 115 -19.47 5.99 -10.35
N ARG A 116 -19.83 4.83 -9.82
CA ARG A 116 -21.20 4.51 -9.46
C ARG A 116 -21.72 5.42 -8.36
N MET A 117 -20.96 5.58 -7.29
CA MET A 117 -21.32 6.46 -6.16
C MET A 117 -21.57 7.88 -6.61
N ARG A 118 -20.73 8.41 -7.50
CA ARG A 118 -20.91 9.75 -8.05
C ARG A 118 -22.22 9.88 -8.84
N ARG A 119 -22.57 8.90 -9.67
CA ARG A 119 -23.83 8.91 -10.43
C ARG A 119 -25.04 8.83 -9.52
N GLU A 120 -24.98 8.00 -8.48
CA GLU A 120 -26.03 7.87 -7.48
C GLU A 120 -26.22 9.17 -6.68
N PHE A 121 -25.11 9.83 -6.30
CA PHE A 121 -25.15 11.14 -5.65
C PHE A 121 -25.76 12.22 -6.56
N ASP A 122 -25.32 12.28 -7.83
CA ASP A 122 -25.86 13.24 -8.81
C ASP A 122 -27.39 13.05 -8.98
N ALA A 123 -27.87 11.80 -9.04
CA ALA A 123 -29.29 11.47 -9.12
C ALA A 123 -30.06 11.90 -7.84
N LEU A 124 -29.49 11.69 -6.66
CA LEU A 124 -30.11 12.07 -5.38
C LEU A 124 -30.06 13.58 -5.13
N SER A 125 -29.17 14.32 -5.77
CA SER A 125 -29.08 15.77 -5.60
C SER A 125 -30.28 16.54 -6.17
N SER A 126 -31.04 15.93 -7.09
CA SER A 126 -32.21 16.54 -7.73
C SER A 126 -33.52 16.27 -7.00
N VAL A 127 -33.59 15.30 -6.10
CA VAL A 127 -34.82 14.93 -5.36
C VAL A 127 -35.06 15.85 -4.17
N ARG A 128 -36.33 15.97 -3.78
CA ARG A 128 -36.74 16.90 -2.73
C ARG A 128 -37.23 16.21 -1.46
N THR A 129 -37.74 14.98 -1.57
CA THR A 129 -38.29 14.19 -0.48
C THR A 129 -37.59 12.86 -0.35
N LEU A 130 -37.72 12.21 0.80
CA LEU A 130 -37.14 10.88 1.03
C LEU A 130 -37.87 9.81 0.18
N ASP A 131 -39.16 10.00 -0.10
CA ASP A 131 -39.94 9.07 -0.94
C ASP A 131 -39.49 9.13 -2.40
N GLU A 132 -39.29 10.34 -2.96
CA GLU A 132 -38.68 10.50 -4.29
C GLU A 132 -37.28 9.86 -4.34
N ALA A 133 -36.49 9.99 -3.26
CA ALA A 133 -35.19 9.34 -3.17
C ALA A 133 -35.30 7.81 -3.17
N ALA A 134 -36.34 7.25 -2.54
CA ALA A 134 -36.61 5.82 -2.53
C ALA A 134 -37.02 5.29 -3.92
N GLU A 135 -37.89 6.00 -4.61
CA GLU A 135 -38.25 5.69 -6.02
C GLU A 135 -37.02 5.73 -6.94
N GLN A 136 -36.20 6.78 -6.80
CA GLN A 136 -34.94 6.88 -7.55
C GLN A 136 -33.99 5.72 -7.23
N ALA A 137 -33.95 5.27 -5.95
CA ALA A 137 -33.10 4.18 -5.49
C ALA A 137 -33.50 2.80 -6.08
N GLU A 138 -34.72 2.61 -6.55
CA GLU A 138 -35.14 1.40 -7.27
C GLU A 138 -34.37 1.19 -8.58
N SER A 139 -33.95 2.29 -9.22
CA SER A 139 -33.10 2.26 -10.40
C SER A 139 -31.64 1.88 -10.10
N PHE A 140 -31.21 1.93 -8.83
CA PHE A 140 -29.86 1.62 -8.42
C PHE A 140 -29.66 0.10 -8.37
N ALA A 141 -28.41 -0.35 -8.49
CA ALA A 141 -28.15 -1.77 -8.40
C ALA A 141 -28.45 -2.31 -6.98
N ALA A 142 -28.85 -3.57 -6.88
CA ALA A 142 -29.22 -4.22 -5.60
C ALA A 142 -28.16 -4.13 -4.49
N SER A 143 -26.88 -4.01 -4.85
CA SER A 143 -25.75 -3.84 -3.93
C SER A 143 -25.39 -2.36 -3.67
N SER A 144 -26.24 -1.40 -4.08
CA SER A 144 -25.97 0.04 -3.86
C SER A 144 -25.96 0.37 -2.38
N ILE A 145 -24.91 1.07 -1.95
CA ILE A 145 -24.81 1.64 -0.60
C ILE A 145 -25.85 2.75 -0.41
N SER A 146 -26.05 3.59 -1.42
CA SER A 146 -27.05 4.68 -1.41
C SER A 146 -28.45 4.14 -1.20
N ALA A 147 -28.85 3.09 -1.95
CA ALA A 147 -30.14 2.44 -1.78
C ALA A 147 -30.32 1.79 -0.39
N GLN A 148 -29.24 1.23 0.17
CA GLN A 148 -29.28 0.69 1.53
C GLN A 148 -29.44 1.79 2.57
N MET A 149 -28.80 2.94 2.41
CA MET A 149 -28.91 4.09 3.31
C MET A 149 -30.32 4.69 3.30
N ILE A 150 -30.92 4.81 2.11
CA ILE A 150 -32.31 5.30 1.98
C ILE A 150 -33.27 4.35 2.69
N ARG A 151 -33.13 3.04 2.48
CA ARG A 151 -33.94 2.04 3.23
C ARG A 151 -33.72 2.09 4.73
N ASP A 152 -32.49 2.33 5.20
CA ASP A 152 -32.21 2.48 6.63
C ASP A 152 -32.92 3.73 7.20
N ALA A 153 -33.00 4.83 6.43
CA ALA A 153 -33.71 6.04 6.82
C ALA A 153 -35.24 5.84 6.86
N GLN A 154 -35.82 5.18 5.83
CA GLN A 154 -37.24 4.83 5.81
C GLN A 154 -37.61 3.89 6.96
N ASN A 155 -36.82 2.86 7.21
CA ASN A 155 -37.03 1.94 8.32
C ASN A 155 -37.01 2.67 9.68
N GLU A 156 -36.14 3.66 9.86
CA GLU A 156 -36.12 4.46 11.09
C GLU A 156 -37.43 5.30 11.24
N LEU A 157 -37.97 5.83 10.14
CA LEU A 157 -39.26 6.52 10.16
C LEU A 157 -40.39 5.57 10.55
N GLU A 158 -40.44 4.38 9.96
CA GLU A 158 -41.44 3.35 10.28
C GLU A 158 -41.38 2.94 11.76
N LEU A 159 -40.16 2.66 12.26
CA LEU A 159 -39.93 2.30 13.66
C LEU A 159 -40.31 3.42 14.64
N SER A 160 -40.28 4.65 14.17
CA SER A 160 -40.52 5.85 14.96
C SER A 160 -41.89 6.50 14.67
N ALA A 161 -42.81 5.82 13.98
CA ALA A 161 -44.08 6.38 13.52
C ALA A 161 -44.94 6.94 14.65
N GLY A 162 -44.78 6.48 15.91
CA GLY A 162 -45.45 7.01 17.09
C GLY A 162 -44.70 8.08 17.86
N SER A 163 -43.50 8.47 17.42
CA SER A 163 -42.66 9.46 18.10
C SER A 163 -42.97 10.87 17.63
N THR A 164 -43.06 11.79 18.58
CA THR A 164 -43.18 13.25 18.34
C THR A 164 -41.81 13.94 18.35
N ASP A 165 -40.73 13.19 18.68
CA ASP A 165 -39.38 13.71 18.77
C ASP A 165 -38.64 13.57 17.42
N ASN A 166 -38.82 14.55 16.52
CA ASN A 166 -38.18 14.62 15.22
C ASN A 166 -36.63 14.69 15.33
N ASN A 167 -36.12 15.31 16.39
CA ASN A 167 -34.65 15.41 16.56
C ASN A 167 -34.06 14.05 16.92
N GLY A 168 -34.71 13.28 17.80
CA GLY A 168 -34.28 11.92 18.09
C GLY A 168 -34.34 10.99 16.88
N ILE A 169 -35.32 11.16 15.97
CA ILE A 169 -35.35 10.40 14.70
C ILE A 169 -34.14 10.75 13.83
N LYS A 170 -33.87 12.06 13.62
CA LYS A 170 -32.71 12.53 12.83
C LYS A 170 -31.39 12.03 13.39
N GLU A 171 -31.23 12.06 14.73
CA GLU A 171 -29.99 11.59 15.40
C GLU A 171 -29.79 10.08 15.21
N ARG A 172 -30.84 9.26 15.43
CA ARG A 172 -30.73 7.80 15.21
C ARG A 172 -30.47 7.43 13.79
N THR A 173 -31.08 8.09 12.82
CA THR A 173 -30.79 7.92 11.40
C THR A 173 -29.34 8.31 11.11
N GLY A 174 -28.89 9.47 11.59
CA GLY A 174 -27.52 9.94 11.43
C GLY A 174 -26.50 8.90 11.93
N PHE A 175 -26.71 8.36 13.11
CA PHE A 175 -25.85 7.32 13.69
C PHE A 175 -25.81 6.04 12.84
N ARG A 176 -26.96 5.57 12.34
CA ARG A 176 -27.02 4.40 11.43
C ARG A 176 -26.24 4.64 10.15
N LEU A 177 -26.47 5.81 9.51
CA LEU A 177 -25.80 6.14 8.26
C LEU A 177 -24.29 6.32 8.44
N GLU A 178 -23.82 6.92 9.54
CA GLU A 178 -22.39 7.01 9.86
C GLU A 178 -21.73 5.62 9.98
N ARG A 179 -22.42 4.67 10.62
CA ARG A 179 -21.98 3.28 10.69
C ARG A 179 -21.87 2.63 9.30
N ARG A 180 -22.80 2.94 8.38
CA ARG A 180 -22.75 2.51 6.97
C ARG A 180 -21.56 3.11 6.25
N VAL A 181 -21.32 4.42 6.37
CA VAL A 181 -20.15 5.11 5.79
C VAL A 181 -18.85 4.44 6.23
N SER A 182 -18.73 4.19 7.54
CA SER A 182 -17.55 3.53 8.10
C SER A 182 -17.38 2.10 7.59
N ALA A 183 -18.46 1.35 7.48
CA ALA A 183 -18.46 -0.02 6.96
C ALA A 183 -18.07 -0.05 5.46
N ALA A 184 -18.60 0.86 4.65
CA ALA A 184 -18.27 0.99 3.23
C ALA A 184 -16.77 1.28 3.03
N GLY A 185 -16.19 2.19 3.82
CA GLY A 185 -14.77 2.49 3.79
C GLY A 185 -13.90 1.27 4.14
N ARG A 186 -14.27 0.53 5.19
CA ARG A 186 -13.56 -0.71 5.57
C ARG A 186 -13.67 -1.80 4.50
N TYR A 187 -14.83 -1.96 3.88
CA TYR A 187 -15.03 -2.94 2.82
C TYR A 187 -14.15 -2.62 1.61
N MET A 188 -14.16 -1.38 1.16
CA MET A 188 -13.35 -0.93 0.02
C MET A 188 -11.84 -1.04 0.30
N GLY A 189 -11.44 -0.84 1.57
CA GLY A 189 -10.04 -0.92 2.02
C GLY A 189 -9.48 -2.33 2.16
N ARG A 190 -10.29 -3.38 2.01
CA ARG A 190 -9.82 -4.77 2.13
C ARG A 190 -8.75 -5.08 1.08
N GLY A 191 -7.66 -5.72 1.52
CA GLY A 191 -6.54 -6.08 0.65
C GLY A 191 -5.49 -4.97 0.47
N ASN A 192 -5.79 -3.70 0.79
CA ASN A 192 -4.80 -2.63 0.68
C ASN A 192 -3.63 -2.82 1.67
N GLY A 193 -3.87 -3.42 2.84
CA GLY A 193 -2.84 -3.73 3.81
C GLY A 193 -1.76 -4.68 3.29
N ILE A 194 -2.12 -5.61 2.38
CA ILE A 194 -1.15 -6.52 1.75
C ILE A 194 -0.12 -5.74 0.93
N LEU A 195 -0.57 -4.75 0.16
CA LEU A 195 0.32 -3.88 -0.62
C LEU A 195 1.26 -3.07 0.29
N ALA A 196 0.74 -2.55 1.41
CA ALA A 196 1.55 -1.87 2.42
C ALA A 196 2.65 -2.79 2.97
N THR A 197 2.29 -4.03 3.30
CA THR A 197 3.23 -5.03 3.83
C THR A 197 4.30 -5.40 2.80
N ILE A 198 3.91 -5.70 1.55
CA ILE A 198 4.87 -6.00 0.48
C ILE A 198 5.81 -4.82 0.28
N GLY A 199 5.28 -3.60 0.18
CA GLY A 199 6.08 -2.40 -0.02
C GLY A 199 7.07 -2.12 1.10
N ALA A 200 6.67 -2.36 2.35
CA ALA A 200 7.50 -2.12 3.51
C ALA A 200 8.56 -3.21 3.75
N ILE A 201 8.24 -4.50 3.48
CA ILE A 201 9.09 -5.63 3.86
C ILE A 201 10.03 -6.05 2.72
N SER A 202 9.59 -5.98 1.44
CA SER A 202 10.36 -6.50 0.32
C SER A 202 11.80 -5.95 0.21
N PRO A 203 12.09 -4.66 0.49
CA PRO A 203 13.46 -4.16 0.45
C PRO A 203 14.34 -4.82 1.50
N PHE A 204 13.82 -5.10 2.69
CA PHE A 204 14.56 -5.76 3.77
C PHE A 204 14.79 -7.25 3.49
N VAL A 205 13.82 -7.91 2.85
CA VAL A 205 13.98 -9.30 2.37
C VAL A 205 15.07 -9.37 1.30
N GLY A 206 15.09 -8.42 0.37
CA GLY A 206 16.16 -8.29 -0.63
C GLY A 206 17.53 -8.02 0.02
N LEU A 207 17.59 -7.12 1.00
CA LEU A 207 18.79 -6.83 1.78
C LEU A 207 19.30 -8.07 2.53
N PHE A 208 18.40 -8.86 3.15
CA PHE A 208 18.76 -10.13 3.75
C PHE A 208 19.43 -11.06 2.73
N GLY A 209 18.90 -11.14 1.51
CA GLY A 209 19.51 -11.91 0.43
C GLY A 209 20.94 -11.46 0.09
N THR A 210 21.22 -10.14 0.09
CA THR A 210 22.59 -9.64 -0.12
C THR A 210 23.52 -10.00 1.03
N VAL A 211 23.11 -9.80 2.26
CA VAL A 211 23.94 -10.13 3.43
C VAL A 211 24.29 -11.61 3.43
N TRP A 212 23.32 -12.47 3.16
CA TRP A 212 23.53 -13.91 3.08
C TRP A 212 24.49 -14.30 1.94
N GLY A 213 24.30 -13.79 0.72
CA GLY A 213 25.13 -14.15 -0.42
C GLY A 213 26.58 -13.65 -0.28
N ILE A 214 26.77 -12.43 0.26
CA ILE A 214 28.12 -11.91 0.55
C ILE A 214 28.80 -12.75 1.63
N MET A 215 28.08 -13.11 2.69
CA MET A 215 28.58 -14.00 3.74
C MET A 215 29.08 -15.33 3.15
N ASN A 216 28.29 -15.96 2.27
CA ASN A 216 28.67 -17.22 1.63
C ASN A 216 29.91 -17.04 0.72
N SER A 217 30.04 -15.91 0.04
CA SER A 217 31.22 -15.60 -0.77
C SER A 217 32.50 -15.52 0.08
N PHE A 218 32.42 -14.89 1.26
CA PHE A 218 33.57 -14.86 2.21
C PHE A 218 33.89 -16.22 2.82
N ILE A 219 32.90 -17.05 3.11
CA ILE A 219 33.12 -18.43 3.56
C ILE A 219 33.85 -19.22 2.46
N GLY A 220 33.48 -19.03 1.20
CA GLY A 220 34.19 -19.64 0.05
C GLY A 220 35.66 -19.25 0.00
N ILE A 221 36.02 -17.98 0.20
CA ILE A 221 37.42 -17.52 0.30
C ILE A 221 38.17 -18.25 1.42
N ALA A 222 37.56 -18.31 2.61
CA ALA A 222 38.17 -18.95 3.78
C ALA A 222 38.44 -20.44 3.54
N GLN A 223 37.56 -21.14 2.85
CA GLN A 223 37.68 -22.56 2.55
C GLN A 223 38.71 -22.84 1.44
N THR A 224 38.76 -22.01 0.40
CA THR A 224 39.63 -22.20 -0.73
C THR A 224 41.03 -21.57 -0.56
N GLN A 225 41.21 -20.76 0.48
CA GLN A 225 42.45 -20.02 0.79
C GLN A 225 42.99 -19.20 -0.42
N THR A 226 42.10 -18.78 -1.30
CA THR A 226 42.43 -17.98 -2.47
C THR A 226 41.76 -16.62 -2.40
N THR A 227 42.54 -15.57 -2.65
CA THR A 227 42.04 -14.18 -2.71
C THR A 227 41.66 -13.77 -4.13
N ASN A 228 41.53 -14.73 -5.05
CA ASN A 228 41.16 -14.44 -6.43
C ASN A 228 39.72 -13.93 -6.51
N LEU A 229 39.57 -12.67 -6.93
CA LEU A 229 38.30 -11.99 -7.08
C LEU A 229 37.31 -12.71 -8.03
N ALA A 230 37.86 -13.45 -9.02
CA ALA A 230 37.05 -14.21 -9.97
C ALA A 230 36.21 -15.32 -9.29
N VAL A 231 36.65 -15.80 -8.12
CA VAL A 231 35.95 -16.86 -7.37
C VAL A 231 34.71 -16.28 -6.63
N VAL A 232 34.74 -15.02 -6.17
CA VAL A 232 33.72 -14.42 -5.35
C VAL A 232 32.77 -13.47 -6.09
N ALA A 233 33.25 -12.93 -7.22
CA ALA A 233 32.46 -11.98 -8.00
C ALA A 233 31.07 -12.50 -8.40
N PRO A 234 30.87 -13.76 -8.82
CA PRO A 234 29.55 -14.29 -9.14
C PRO A 234 28.60 -14.26 -7.93
N GLY A 235 29.06 -14.77 -6.76
CA GLY A 235 28.22 -14.80 -5.56
C GLY A 235 27.82 -13.40 -5.04
N ILE A 236 28.72 -12.42 -5.19
CA ILE A 236 28.40 -11.02 -4.86
C ILE A 236 27.39 -10.46 -5.87
N ALA A 237 27.54 -10.75 -7.16
CA ALA A 237 26.59 -10.29 -8.18
C ALA A 237 25.17 -10.87 -7.96
N GLU A 238 25.08 -12.16 -7.63
CA GLU A 238 23.83 -12.84 -7.28
C GLU A 238 23.17 -12.21 -6.03
N ALA A 239 23.96 -11.90 -5.02
CA ALA A 239 23.50 -11.21 -3.82
C ALA A 239 22.89 -9.84 -4.16
N LEU A 240 23.59 -9.02 -4.93
CA LEU A 240 23.11 -7.70 -5.36
C LEU A 240 21.83 -7.80 -6.20
N LEU A 241 21.70 -8.83 -7.03
CA LEU A 241 20.48 -9.10 -7.78
C LEU A 241 19.27 -9.30 -6.85
N ALA A 242 19.43 -10.02 -5.72
CA ALA A 242 18.35 -10.21 -4.76
C ALA A 242 17.79 -8.87 -4.20
N THR A 243 18.68 -7.91 -3.91
CA THR A 243 18.23 -6.56 -3.49
C THR A 243 17.53 -5.81 -4.62
N ALA A 244 18.04 -5.88 -5.84
CA ALA A 244 17.39 -5.26 -6.99
C ALA A 244 15.98 -5.81 -7.19
N VAL A 245 15.77 -7.12 -7.09
CA VAL A 245 14.45 -7.77 -7.16
C VAL A 245 13.55 -7.31 -6.02
N GLY A 246 14.08 -7.17 -4.80
CA GLY A 246 13.35 -6.63 -3.65
C GLY A 246 12.80 -5.22 -3.89
N LEU A 247 13.61 -4.34 -4.48
CA LEU A 247 13.19 -2.97 -4.83
C LEU A 247 12.16 -2.96 -5.98
N VAL A 248 12.34 -3.81 -6.99
CA VAL A 248 11.39 -3.95 -8.10
C VAL A 248 10.02 -4.44 -7.61
N ALA A 249 9.96 -5.29 -6.58
CA ALA A 249 8.71 -5.71 -5.95
C ALA A 249 8.10 -4.61 -5.08
N ALA A 250 8.92 -3.89 -4.32
CA ALA A 250 8.47 -2.92 -3.32
C ALA A 250 7.93 -1.62 -3.94
N ILE A 251 8.63 -1.06 -4.92
CA ILE A 251 8.30 0.27 -5.46
C ILE A 251 6.87 0.31 -6.04
N PRO A 252 6.46 -0.64 -6.92
CA PRO A 252 5.09 -0.66 -7.41
C PRO A 252 4.06 -0.86 -6.28
N ALA A 253 4.36 -1.73 -5.30
CA ALA A 253 3.46 -2.01 -4.19
C ALA A 253 3.16 -0.74 -3.36
N VAL A 254 4.19 0.07 -3.05
CA VAL A 254 4.03 1.34 -2.32
C VAL A 254 3.24 2.36 -3.15
N VAL A 255 3.54 2.49 -4.43
CA VAL A 255 2.84 3.44 -5.33
C VAL A 255 1.35 3.08 -5.41
N ILE A 256 1.04 1.81 -5.66
CA ILE A 256 -0.34 1.32 -5.77
C ILE A 256 -1.08 1.48 -4.44
N TYR A 257 -0.44 1.12 -3.33
CA TYR A 257 -0.99 1.34 -1.98
C TYR A 257 -1.40 2.80 -1.75
N ASN A 258 -0.53 3.75 -2.09
CA ASN A 258 -0.81 5.17 -1.89
C ASN A 258 -1.96 5.68 -2.79
N ILE A 259 -2.02 5.20 -4.04
CA ILE A 259 -3.12 5.52 -4.95
C ILE A 259 -4.45 5.00 -4.39
N PHE A 260 -4.48 3.74 -3.95
CA PHE A 260 -5.68 3.13 -3.38
C PHE A 260 -6.09 3.79 -2.08
N ALA A 261 -5.17 4.08 -1.17
CA ALA A 261 -5.47 4.76 0.09
C ALA A 261 -6.19 6.09 -0.14
N ARG A 262 -5.68 6.92 -1.05
CA ARG A 262 -6.32 8.20 -1.43
C ARG A 262 -7.68 8.00 -2.09
N THR A 263 -7.80 7.02 -2.97
CA THR A 263 -9.06 6.76 -3.68
C THR A 263 -10.13 6.22 -2.75
N ILE A 264 -9.78 5.33 -1.81
CA ILE A 264 -10.67 4.80 -0.77
C ILE A 264 -11.16 5.91 0.16
N THR A 265 -10.26 6.81 0.57
CA THR A 265 -10.64 7.99 1.36
C THR A 265 -11.63 8.87 0.59
N SER A 266 -11.36 9.17 -0.68
CA SER A 266 -12.28 9.92 -1.53
C SER A 266 -13.65 9.22 -1.71
N TYR A 267 -13.65 7.90 -1.87
CA TYR A 267 -14.88 7.12 -1.91
C TYR A 267 -15.68 7.23 -0.59
N ARG A 268 -15.01 7.10 0.56
CA ARG A 268 -15.65 7.26 1.86
C ARG A 268 -16.29 8.64 2.03
N HIS A 269 -15.66 9.71 1.57
CA HIS A 269 -16.25 11.06 1.58
C HIS A 269 -17.51 11.12 0.72
N GLN A 270 -17.48 10.59 -0.51
CA GLN A 270 -18.68 10.55 -1.36
C GLN A 270 -19.84 9.78 -0.74
N VAL A 271 -19.55 8.66 -0.05
CA VAL A 271 -20.59 7.93 0.71
C VAL A 271 -21.11 8.78 1.87
N GLY A 272 -20.25 9.57 2.51
CA GLY A 272 -20.64 10.54 3.55
C GLY A 272 -21.54 11.66 3.00
N ASP A 273 -21.24 12.16 1.80
CA ASP A 273 -22.04 13.19 1.14
C ASP A 273 -23.46 12.67 0.83
N VAL A 274 -23.58 11.40 0.37
CA VAL A 274 -24.89 10.75 0.19
C VAL A 274 -25.64 10.61 1.52
N ALA A 275 -24.95 10.21 2.59
CA ALA A 275 -25.55 10.11 3.92
C ALA A 275 -26.09 11.47 4.39
N ALA A 276 -25.30 12.53 4.22
CA ALA A 276 -25.72 13.89 4.56
C ALA A 276 -26.96 14.33 3.76
N GLN A 277 -26.99 14.05 2.46
CA GLN A 277 -28.14 14.36 1.60
C GLN A 277 -29.40 13.64 2.09
N ILE A 278 -29.32 12.35 2.44
CA ILE A 278 -30.45 11.58 2.96
C ILE A 278 -30.97 12.17 4.27
N ILE A 279 -30.07 12.54 5.20
CA ILE A 279 -30.45 13.17 6.48
C ILE A 279 -31.15 14.53 6.23
N LEU A 280 -30.68 15.31 5.26
CA LEU A 280 -31.31 16.57 4.89
C LEU A 280 -32.72 16.39 4.31
N LEU A 281 -32.90 15.38 3.44
CA LEU A 281 -34.22 15.03 2.91
C LEU A 281 -35.17 14.63 4.02
N GLN A 282 -34.79 13.64 4.83
CA GLN A 282 -35.59 13.19 5.98
C GLN A 282 -35.90 14.31 6.96
N GLY A 283 -34.90 15.17 7.25
CA GLY A 283 -35.10 16.31 8.16
C GLY A 283 -36.13 17.29 7.62
N ARG A 284 -36.10 17.58 6.32
CA ARG A 284 -37.08 18.47 5.68
C ARG A 284 -38.46 17.89 5.69
N ASP A 285 -38.62 16.60 5.38
CA ASP A 285 -39.93 15.93 5.39
C ASP A 285 -40.55 15.94 6.81
N LEU A 286 -39.74 15.66 7.83
CA LEU A 286 -40.21 15.74 9.24
C LEU A 286 -40.60 17.16 9.64
N ASP A 287 -39.88 18.18 9.22
CA ASP A 287 -40.14 19.58 9.54
C ASP A 287 -41.44 20.08 8.83
N LEU A 288 -41.67 19.66 7.58
CA LEU A 288 -42.89 19.96 6.82
C LEU A 288 -44.11 19.27 7.46
N ALA A 289 -44.00 17.99 7.77
CA ALA A 289 -45.08 17.27 8.44
C ALA A 289 -45.47 17.88 9.81
N ALA A 290 -44.46 18.32 10.59
CA ALA A 290 -44.70 19.02 11.86
C ALA A 290 -45.40 20.38 11.66
N SER A 291 -45.06 21.11 10.58
CA SER A 291 -45.68 22.40 10.29
C SER A 291 -47.15 22.27 9.81
N GLU A 292 -47.45 21.23 9.02
CA GLU A 292 -48.81 20.91 8.57
C GLU A 292 -49.70 20.46 9.75
N GLY A 293 -49.17 19.67 10.67
CA GLY A 293 -49.89 19.25 11.88
C GLY A 293 -50.20 20.39 12.87
N ASN A 294 -49.40 21.46 12.79
CA ASN A 294 -49.51 22.62 13.67
C ASN A 294 -50.23 23.82 13.00
N ALA A 295 -50.63 23.67 11.73
CA ALA A 295 -51.38 24.70 11.03
C ALA A 295 -52.75 24.93 11.78
N PRO A 296 -53.09 26.17 12.19
CA PRO A 296 -54.35 26.42 12.86
C PRO A 296 -55.46 26.02 11.89
N ARG A 297 -56.24 24.98 12.25
CA ARG A 297 -57.50 24.63 11.57
C ARG A 297 -58.32 25.91 11.50
N GLY A 298 -58.47 26.46 10.28
CA GLY A 298 -58.98 27.78 9.99
C GLY A 298 -60.22 28.11 10.78
N GLN A 299 -60.14 29.15 11.57
CA GLN A 299 -61.32 29.90 11.97
C GLN A 299 -61.98 30.42 10.70
N THR A 300 -62.91 29.66 10.16
CA THR A 300 -63.99 30.22 9.32
C THR A 300 -64.78 31.16 10.20
N GLY A 301 -64.21 32.38 10.38
CA GLY A 301 -64.90 33.48 10.98
C GLY A 301 -66.10 33.77 10.14
N GLN A 302 -67.27 33.38 10.61
CA GLN A 302 -68.56 33.92 10.14
C GLN A 302 -68.49 35.44 10.27
N LEU A 303 -68.28 36.13 9.16
CA LEU A 303 -68.65 37.53 9.04
C LEU A 303 -70.16 37.60 9.18
N ARG A 304 -70.59 37.86 10.39
CA ARG A 304 -71.94 38.21 10.67
C ARG A 304 -72.16 39.70 10.28
N VAL A 305 -72.67 39.89 9.05
CA VAL A 305 -73.17 41.20 8.62
C VAL A 305 -74.39 41.48 9.45
N GLY A 306 -74.36 42.56 10.27
CA GLY A 306 -75.42 43.19 10.93
C GLY A 306 -75.57 44.62 10.41
#